data_945e6012cedba31a9db7f8da64b19379
#
_entry.id   945e6012cedba31a9db7f8da64b19379
#
_cell.length_a   1.000
_cell.length_b   1.000
_cell.length_c   1.000
_cell.angle_alpha   90.00
_cell.angle_beta   90.00
_cell.angle_gamma   90.00
#
_symmetry.space_group_name_H-M   'P 1'
#
loop_
_entity.id
_entity.type
_entity.pdbx_description
1 polymer ?
#
loop_
_entity_poly.entity_id
_entity_poly.type
_entity_poly.pdbx_seq_one_letter_code
_entity_poly.pdbx_strand_id
1 'polypeptide(L)'
;AGIVMMALTIVFGLGEILPAKQTTGSPWLDIIQSISLAFSSRAAKLGMIIMLIGGFSKYMDRIGASTALVRLAIKPLQKLGRPYLVLALTSILGNFLAMFISSASGFGLLLMVTMYPVLVRLGVSRLAACAVIATTAAPGWGPAGADNIYAAELCGMEIVPYFMQYQVPVGLATVLTLAIAHYFVQHRLDLKNPDELAGTDVSASMTKDQQAAQEAPKVPAFYA
;
A
#
# COMPACT_ATOMS: atom_id res chain seq x y z
N ALA A 1 -17.35 -16.36 -2.14
CA ALA A 1 -16.65 -17.64 -1.86
C ALA A 1 -17.10 -18.24 -0.52
N GLY A 2 -17.01 -17.56 0.64
CA GLY A 2 -17.33 -18.12 1.97
C GLY A 2 -18.75 -18.70 2.09
N ILE A 3 -19.77 -17.96 1.69
CA ILE A 3 -21.18 -18.43 1.75
C ILE A 3 -21.38 -19.70 0.90
N VAL A 4 -20.77 -19.76 -0.29
CA VAL A 4 -20.83 -20.93 -1.16
C VAL A 4 -20.17 -22.13 -0.51
N MET A 5 -19.02 -21.96 0.14
CA MET A 5 -18.35 -23.02 0.86
C MET A 5 -19.19 -23.54 2.03
N MET A 6 -19.82 -22.64 2.81
CA MET A 6 -20.73 -23.03 3.89
C MET A 6 -21.94 -23.81 3.36
N ALA A 7 -22.54 -23.37 2.24
CA ALA A 7 -23.64 -24.06 1.60
C ALA A 7 -23.22 -25.48 1.11
N LEU A 8 -22.04 -25.59 0.50
CA LEU A 8 -21.48 -26.88 0.09
C LEU A 8 -21.22 -27.81 1.30
N THR A 9 -20.72 -27.26 2.42
CA THR A 9 -20.53 -28.01 3.66
C THR A 9 -21.86 -28.64 4.16
N ILE A 10 -22.96 -27.90 4.07
CA ILE A 10 -24.30 -28.41 4.43
C ILE A 10 -24.76 -29.49 3.45
N VAL A 11 -24.69 -29.22 2.14
CA VAL A 11 -25.19 -30.11 1.10
C VAL A 11 -24.45 -31.46 1.10
N PHE A 12 -23.13 -31.42 1.32
CA PHE A 12 -22.29 -32.61 1.35
C PHE A 12 -22.12 -33.23 2.74
N GLY A 13 -22.70 -32.64 3.79
CA GLY A 13 -22.59 -33.16 5.15
C GLY A 13 -21.15 -33.19 5.69
N LEU A 14 -20.30 -32.24 5.28
CA LEU A 14 -18.87 -32.25 5.57
C LEU A 14 -18.54 -31.77 7.00
N GLY A 15 -19.54 -31.29 7.76
CA GLY A 15 -19.36 -30.84 9.14
C GLY A 15 -20.37 -29.77 9.56
N GLU A 16 -20.24 -29.30 10.81
CA GLU A 16 -21.04 -28.21 11.36
C GLU A 16 -20.41 -26.84 11.04
N ILE A 17 -21.25 -25.86 10.71
CA ILE A 17 -20.79 -24.48 10.39
C ILE A 17 -20.43 -23.73 11.65
N LEU A 18 -21.20 -23.97 12.74
CA LEU A 18 -21.03 -23.32 14.05
C LEU A 18 -20.86 -24.37 15.14
N PRO A 19 -20.13 -24.03 16.21
CA PRO A 19 -20.06 -24.88 17.41
C PRO A 19 -21.47 -25.08 18.00
N ALA A 20 -21.71 -26.24 18.59
CA ALA A 20 -23.02 -26.65 19.15
C ALA A 20 -23.68 -25.64 20.11
N LYS A 21 -22.89 -24.76 20.75
CA LYS A 21 -23.40 -23.69 21.61
C LYS A 21 -23.94 -22.46 20.87
N GLN A 22 -23.66 -22.33 19.59
CA GLN A 22 -24.00 -21.15 18.78
C GLN A 22 -24.92 -21.48 17.60
N THR A 23 -25.28 -22.75 17.43
CA THR A 23 -26.18 -23.19 16.36
C THR A 23 -27.61 -22.76 16.62
N THR A 24 -28.33 -22.39 15.57
CA THR A 24 -29.76 -22.05 15.62
C THR A 24 -30.68 -23.26 15.56
N GLY A 25 -30.11 -24.48 15.39
CA GLY A 25 -30.86 -25.71 15.18
C GLY A 25 -31.25 -25.97 13.73
N SER A 26 -30.96 -25.04 12.82
CA SER A 26 -31.14 -25.23 11.37
C SER A 26 -29.85 -24.90 10.64
N PRO A 27 -29.24 -25.86 9.90
CA PRO A 27 -27.99 -25.64 9.20
C PRO A 27 -27.99 -24.44 8.25
N TRP A 28 -29.12 -24.16 7.60
CA TRP A 28 -29.25 -23.03 6.69
C TRP A 28 -29.30 -21.68 7.41
N LEU A 29 -29.91 -21.61 8.58
CA LEU A 29 -29.92 -20.41 9.42
C LEU A 29 -28.57 -20.18 10.08
N ASP A 30 -27.78 -21.23 10.29
CA ASP A 30 -26.43 -21.15 10.84
C ASP A 30 -25.46 -20.41 9.90
N ILE A 31 -25.70 -20.38 8.60
CA ILE A 31 -24.97 -19.53 7.66
C ILE A 31 -25.19 -18.05 8.02
N ILE A 32 -26.44 -17.64 8.24
CA ILE A 32 -26.78 -16.24 8.57
C ILE A 32 -26.22 -15.90 9.93
N GLN A 33 -26.37 -16.81 10.89
CA GLN A 33 -25.84 -16.66 12.25
C GLN A 33 -24.31 -16.53 12.24
N SER A 34 -23.60 -17.33 11.46
CA SER A 34 -22.15 -17.26 11.33
C SER A 34 -21.66 -15.93 10.75
N ILE A 35 -22.39 -15.39 9.76
CA ILE A 35 -22.12 -14.06 9.20
C ILE A 35 -22.33 -12.98 10.26
N SER A 36 -23.44 -13.04 11.01
CA SER A 36 -23.76 -12.08 12.09
C SER A 36 -22.71 -12.08 13.18
N LEU A 37 -22.30 -13.27 13.66
CA LEU A 37 -21.26 -13.43 14.68
C LEU A 37 -19.90 -12.95 14.19
N ALA A 38 -19.51 -13.32 12.96
CA ALA A 38 -18.27 -12.85 12.37
C ALA A 38 -18.25 -11.33 12.19
N PHE A 39 -19.37 -10.73 11.76
CA PHE A 39 -19.48 -9.29 11.61
C PHE A 39 -19.39 -8.59 12.97
N SER A 40 -20.17 -9.03 13.96
CA SER A 40 -20.20 -8.45 15.29
C SER A 40 -18.84 -8.49 15.99
N SER A 41 -18.17 -9.64 15.99
CA SER A 41 -16.87 -9.80 16.66
C SER A 41 -15.77 -8.99 15.96
N ARG A 42 -15.78 -8.95 14.63
CA ARG A 42 -14.77 -8.23 13.84
C ARG A 42 -15.02 -6.73 13.80
N ALA A 43 -16.29 -6.29 13.72
CA ALA A 43 -16.60 -4.87 13.78
C ALA A 43 -16.20 -4.24 15.12
N ALA A 44 -16.34 -4.96 16.24
CA ALA A 44 -15.92 -4.46 17.53
C ALA A 44 -14.38 -4.37 17.68
N LYS A 45 -13.64 -5.40 17.26
CA LYS A 45 -12.18 -5.43 17.42
C LYS A 45 -11.44 -4.74 16.28
N LEU A 46 -11.58 -5.27 15.06
CA LEU A 46 -10.83 -4.79 13.90
C LEU A 46 -11.37 -3.45 13.39
N GLY A 47 -12.69 -3.25 13.40
CA GLY A 47 -13.32 -2.04 12.91
C GLY A 47 -12.86 -0.80 13.70
N MET A 48 -12.74 -0.91 15.02
CA MET A 48 -12.24 0.19 15.85
C MET A 48 -10.78 0.52 15.54
N ILE A 49 -9.92 -0.51 15.41
CA ILE A 49 -8.50 -0.32 15.05
C ILE A 49 -8.37 0.34 13.68
N ILE A 50 -9.10 -0.15 12.68
CA ILE A 50 -9.10 0.41 11.33
C ILE A 50 -9.57 1.87 11.33
N MET A 51 -10.63 2.20 12.06
CA MET A 51 -11.13 3.57 12.18
C MET A 51 -10.12 4.50 12.85
N LEU A 52 -9.46 4.06 13.92
CA LEU A 52 -8.45 4.86 14.60
C LEU A 52 -7.21 5.09 13.72
N ILE A 53 -6.70 4.05 13.07
CA ILE A 53 -5.55 4.16 12.15
C ILE A 53 -5.92 5.00 10.93
N GLY A 54 -7.09 4.78 10.34
CA GLY A 54 -7.59 5.56 9.21
C GLY A 54 -7.81 7.04 9.57
N GLY A 55 -8.36 7.31 10.75
CA GLY A 55 -8.52 8.67 11.27
C GLY A 55 -7.18 9.37 11.50
N PHE A 56 -6.21 8.67 12.12
CA PHE A 56 -4.86 9.18 12.32
C PHE A 56 -4.16 9.46 10.97
N SER A 57 -4.22 8.52 10.03
CA SER A 57 -3.65 8.69 8.69
C SER A 57 -4.26 9.91 7.98
N LYS A 58 -5.59 10.06 8.03
CA LYS A 58 -6.28 11.21 7.45
C LYS A 58 -5.89 12.54 8.11
N TYR A 59 -5.69 12.53 9.42
CA TYR A 59 -5.18 13.69 10.15
C TYR A 59 -3.76 14.05 9.70
N MET A 60 -2.84 13.07 9.59
CA MET A 60 -1.48 13.28 9.10
C MET A 60 -1.45 13.83 7.67
N ASP A 61 -2.34 13.36 6.80
CA ASP A 61 -2.50 13.90 5.44
C ASP A 61 -2.97 15.35 5.46
N ARG A 62 -3.95 15.67 6.31
CA ARG A 62 -4.54 17.02 6.40
C ARG A 62 -3.55 18.07 6.92
N ILE A 63 -2.69 17.72 7.87
CA ILE A 63 -1.63 18.62 8.37
C ILE A 63 -0.40 18.67 7.46
N GLY A 64 -0.38 17.90 6.36
CA GLY A 64 0.71 17.87 5.41
C GLY A 64 1.94 17.06 5.86
N ALA A 65 1.86 16.33 6.97
CA ALA A 65 2.98 15.55 7.50
C ALA A 65 3.40 14.42 6.55
N SER A 66 2.44 13.71 5.93
CA SER A 66 2.72 12.70 4.90
C SER A 66 3.48 13.29 3.72
N THR A 67 3.08 14.48 3.26
CA THR A 67 3.75 15.19 2.16
C THR A 67 5.16 15.64 2.56
N ALA A 68 5.35 16.13 3.80
CA ALA A 68 6.65 16.52 4.31
C ALA A 68 7.61 15.32 4.38
N LEU A 69 7.13 14.19 4.89
CA LEU A 69 7.90 12.94 4.97
C LEU A 69 8.37 12.48 3.59
N VAL A 70 7.47 12.46 2.60
CA VAL A 70 7.81 12.09 1.22
C VAL A 70 8.82 13.06 0.62
N ARG A 71 8.63 14.38 0.77
CA ARG A 71 9.59 15.37 0.27
C ARG A 71 10.97 15.24 0.91
N LEU A 72 11.03 14.99 2.20
CA LEU A 72 12.30 14.77 2.90
C LEU A 72 13.04 13.53 2.36
N ALA A 73 12.29 12.46 2.17
CA ALA A 73 12.81 11.18 1.69
C ALA A 73 13.29 11.24 0.22
N ILE A 74 12.70 12.11 -0.63
CA ILE A 74 13.07 12.28 -2.03
C ILE A 74 14.35 13.11 -2.21
N LYS A 75 14.65 14.04 -1.30
CA LYS A 75 15.82 14.94 -1.42
C LYS A 75 17.15 14.25 -1.74
N PRO A 76 17.55 13.14 -1.08
CA PRO A 76 18.79 12.46 -1.40
C PRO A 76 18.77 11.82 -2.80
N LEU A 77 17.59 11.37 -3.29
CA LEU A 77 17.48 10.73 -4.59
C LEU A 77 17.72 11.69 -5.75
N GLN A 78 17.35 12.97 -5.58
CA GLN A 78 17.54 14.00 -6.61
C GLN A 78 19.04 14.30 -6.89
N LYS A 79 19.92 13.95 -5.97
CA LYS A 79 21.37 14.16 -6.12
C LYS A 79 22.07 13.02 -6.88
N LEU A 80 21.39 11.89 -7.09
CA LEU A 80 21.95 10.77 -7.84
C LEU A 80 21.74 10.99 -9.34
N GLY A 81 22.86 11.04 -10.09
CA GLY A 81 22.82 11.27 -11.54
C GLY A 81 22.56 10.01 -12.39
N ARG A 82 22.11 8.90 -11.78
CA ARG A 82 21.86 7.63 -12.49
C ARG A 82 20.36 7.28 -12.47
N PRO A 83 19.62 7.43 -13.60
CA PRO A 83 18.18 7.34 -13.64
C PRO A 83 17.62 6.01 -13.11
N TYR A 84 18.14 4.87 -13.56
CA TYR A 84 17.63 3.55 -13.15
C TYR A 84 17.99 3.18 -11.72
N LEU A 85 19.10 3.69 -11.20
CA LEU A 85 19.44 3.53 -9.78
C LEU A 85 18.43 4.31 -8.91
N VAL A 86 18.08 5.54 -9.32
CA VAL A 86 17.06 6.34 -8.66
C VAL A 86 15.69 5.63 -8.72
N LEU A 87 15.38 5.02 -9.86
CA LEU A 87 14.16 4.23 -10.03
C LEU A 87 14.08 3.08 -9.01
N ALA A 88 15.13 2.27 -8.90
CA ALA A 88 15.21 1.17 -7.94
C ALA A 88 15.13 1.65 -6.48
N LEU A 89 15.86 2.72 -6.15
CA LEU A 89 15.79 3.33 -4.81
C LEU A 89 14.43 3.92 -4.51
N THR A 90 13.74 4.48 -5.51
CA THR A 90 12.35 4.95 -5.38
C THR A 90 11.41 3.81 -5.03
N SER A 91 11.58 2.63 -5.64
CA SER A 91 10.79 1.45 -5.30
C SER A 91 10.99 1.06 -3.83
N ILE A 92 12.23 0.99 -3.35
CA ILE A 92 12.55 0.65 -1.96
C ILE A 92 11.95 1.69 -1.01
N LEU A 93 12.24 2.96 -1.26
CA LEU A 93 11.79 4.07 -0.42
C LEU A 93 10.28 4.20 -0.41
N GLY A 94 9.63 4.07 -1.57
CA GLY A 94 8.18 4.12 -1.70
C GLY A 94 7.51 2.99 -0.91
N ASN A 95 8.01 1.77 -1.01
CA ASN A 95 7.48 0.64 -0.22
C ASN A 95 7.69 0.85 1.29
N PHE A 96 8.82 1.43 1.70
CA PHE A 96 9.05 1.76 3.09
C PHE A 96 8.08 2.85 3.60
N LEU A 97 7.87 3.90 2.81
CA LEU A 97 6.92 4.97 3.14
C LEU A 97 5.47 4.47 3.18
N ALA A 98 5.12 3.50 2.33
CA ALA A 98 3.79 2.88 2.32
C ALA A 98 3.41 2.22 3.65
N MET A 99 4.38 1.82 4.48
CA MET A 99 4.10 1.30 5.84
C MET A 99 3.45 2.34 6.75
N PHE A 100 3.76 3.62 6.55
CA PHE A 100 3.29 4.72 7.39
C PHE A 100 2.05 5.41 6.84
N ILE A 101 1.78 5.25 5.53
CA ILE A 101 0.66 5.88 4.83
C ILE A 101 -0.36 4.82 4.46
N SER A 102 -1.42 4.71 5.26
CA SER A 102 -2.42 3.63 5.14
C SER A 102 -3.30 3.73 3.88
N SER A 103 -3.34 4.88 3.20
CA SER A 103 -4.14 5.07 1.99
C SER A 103 -3.29 4.83 0.74
N ALA A 104 -3.40 3.66 0.11
CA ALA A 104 -2.66 3.32 -1.11
C ALA A 104 -2.94 4.30 -2.27
N SER A 105 -4.20 4.69 -2.47
CA SER A 105 -4.59 5.66 -3.51
C SER A 105 -4.07 7.06 -3.22
N GLY A 106 -4.21 7.54 -1.98
CA GLY A 106 -3.68 8.84 -1.56
C GLY A 106 -2.16 8.90 -1.67
N PHE A 107 -1.48 7.83 -1.26
CA PHE A 107 -0.02 7.72 -1.39
C PHE A 107 0.43 7.67 -2.86
N GLY A 108 -0.26 6.91 -3.71
CA GLY A 108 0.02 6.87 -5.15
C GLY A 108 -0.12 8.26 -5.80
N LEU A 109 -1.19 8.99 -5.51
CA LEU A 109 -1.37 10.35 -5.99
C LEU A 109 -0.27 11.30 -5.48
N LEU A 110 0.11 11.19 -4.22
CA LEU A 110 1.20 11.97 -3.64
C LEU A 110 2.53 11.70 -4.35
N LEU A 111 2.85 10.44 -4.65
CA LEU A 111 4.06 10.08 -5.40
C LEU A 111 3.98 10.54 -6.87
N MET A 112 2.80 10.51 -7.50
CA MET A 112 2.61 11.04 -8.85
C MET A 112 2.90 12.54 -8.93
N VAL A 113 2.51 13.30 -7.92
CA VAL A 113 2.77 14.76 -7.88
C VAL A 113 4.22 15.07 -7.50
N THR A 114 4.83 14.29 -6.60
CA THR A 114 6.14 14.61 -6.02
C THR A 114 7.29 13.88 -6.71
N MET A 115 7.14 12.59 -7.01
CA MET A 115 8.21 11.72 -7.46
C MET A 115 8.24 11.53 -8.98
N TYR A 116 7.07 11.45 -9.61
CA TYR A 116 6.98 11.29 -11.06
C TYR A 116 7.74 12.38 -11.84
N PRO A 117 7.56 13.71 -11.57
CA PRO A 117 8.32 14.74 -12.27
C PRO A 117 9.83 14.63 -12.06
N VAL A 118 10.25 14.15 -10.89
CA VAL A 118 11.67 13.97 -10.58
C VAL A 118 12.27 12.85 -11.42
N LEU A 119 11.60 11.69 -11.48
CA LEU A 119 12.04 10.55 -12.29
C LEU A 119 12.14 10.89 -13.77
N VAL A 120 11.12 11.55 -14.32
CA VAL A 120 11.11 11.96 -15.73
C VAL A 120 12.21 12.98 -16.03
N ARG A 121 12.46 13.96 -15.15
CA ARG A 121 13.56 14.92 -15.30
C ARG A 121 14.95 14.27 -15.25
N LEU A 122 15.07 13.15 -14.56
CA LEU A 122 16.31 12.36 -14.50
C LEU A 122 16.51 11.45 -15.73
N GLY A 123 15.58 11.45 -16.67
CA GLY A 123 15.66 10.69 -17.91
C GLY A 123 15.06 9.27 -17.82
N VAL A 124 14.21 9.02 -16.83
CA VAL A 124 13.38 7.80 -16.78
C VAL A 124 12.18 7.96 -17.67
N SER A 125 11.79 6.92 -18.42
CA SER A 125 10.57 6.96 -19.24
C SER A 125 9.32 7.16 -18.38
N ARG A 126 8.29 7.75 -18.97
CA ARG A 126 7.00 7.99 -18.31
C ARG A 126 6.37 6.70 -17.81
N LEU A 127 6.45 5.65 -18.63
CA LEU A 127 5.90 4.33 -18.31
C LEU A 127 6.64 3.71 -17.11
N ALA A 128 7.97 3.77 -17.10
CA ALA A 128 8.80 3.25 -16.01
C ALA A 128 8.53 4.01 -14.69
N ALA A 129 8.38 5.33 -14.75
CA ALA A 129 8.06 6.14 -13.58
C ALA A 129 6.66 5.78 -13.01
N CYS A 130 5.64 5.63 -13.87
CA CYS A 130 4.32 5.18 -13.46
C CYS A 130 4.34 3.75 -12.90
N ALA A 131 5.07 2.83 -13.54
CA ALA A 131 5.16 1.45 -13.11
C ALA A 131 5.76 1.32 -11.69
N VAL A 132 6.82 2.07 -11.40
CA VAL A 132 7.42 2.09 -10.06
C VAL A 132 6.43 2.64 -9.02
N ILE A 133 5.77 3.75 -9.31
CA ILE A 133 4.81 4.35 -8.38
C ILE A 133 3.64 3.39 -8.12
N ALA A 134 3.12 2.73 -9.15
CA ALA A 134 2.02 1.77 -9.01
C ALA A 134 2.38 0.57 -8.13
N THR A 135 3.66 0.16 -8.11
CA THR A 135 4.11 -1.00 -7.32
C THR A 135 4.58 -0.65 -5.91
N THR A 136 4.66 0.63 -5.53
CA THR A 136 5.14 1.02 -4.18
C THR A 136 4.21 0.59 -3.05
N ALA A 137 2.91 0.42 -3.29
CA ALA A 137 1.96 -0.03 -2.28
C ALA A 137 1.52 -1.49 -2.49
N ALA A 138 2.06 -2.19 -3.49
CA ALA A 138 1.63 -3.54 -3.87
C ALA A 138 1.90 -4.61 -2.80
N PRO A 139 3.03 -4.62 -2.07
CA PRO A 139 3.28 -5.64 -1.05
C PRO A 139 2.35 -5.57 0.16
N GLY A 140 1.68 -4.45 0.41
CA GLY A 140 0.70 -4.30 1.51
C GLY A 140 1.27 -4.62 2.88
N TRP A 141 2.59 -4.47 3.09
CA TRP A 141 3.24 -4.82 4.33
C TRP A 141 3.23 -3.67 5.33
N GLY A 142 3.01 -4.00 6.59
CA GLY A 142 3.01 -3.02 7.67
C GLY A 142 2.14 -3.48 8.85
N PRO A 143 2.49 -3.17 10.09
CA PRO A 143 1.75 -3.62 11.26
C PRO A 143 0.36 -2.99 11.39
N ALA A 144 0.11 -1.89 10.66
CA ALA A 144 -1.16 -1.16 10.67
C ALA A 144 -2.16 -1.64 9.59
N GLY A 145 -1.77 -2.59 8.73
CA GLY A 145 -2.66 -3.16 7.71
C GLY A 145 -3.76 -4.02 8.35
N ALA A 146 -5.01 -3.84 7.92
CA ALA A 146 -6.13 -4.61 8.46
C ALA A 146 -6.01 -6.12 8.19
N ASP A 147 -5.50 -6.48 7.03
CA ASP A 147 -5.18 -7.83 6.60
C ASP A 147 -4.10 -8.47 7.48
N ASN A 148 -3.07 -7.71 7.84
CA ASN A 148 -1.97 -8.15 8.69
C ASN A 148 -2.41 -8.36 10.15
N ILE A 149 -3.23 -7.45 10.67
CA ILE A 149 -3.82 -7.57 12.00
C ILE A 149 -4.69 -8.82 12.07
N TYR A 150 -5.50 -9.05 11.02
CA TYR A 150 -6.34 -10.21 10.94
C TYR A 150 -5.54 -11.53 10.82
N ALA A 151 -4.47 -11.54 10.03
CA ALA A 151 -3.60 -12.70 9.91
C ALA A 151 -2.91 -13.02 11.23
N ALA A 152 -2.42 -12.04 11.98
CA ALA A 152 -1.84 -12.22 13.30
C ALA A 152 -2.86 -12.83 14.29
N GLU A 153 -4.10 -12.32 14.28
CA GLU A 153 -5.19 -12.84 15.11
C GLU A 153 -5.52 -14.30 14.79
N LEU A 154 -5.57 -14.68 13.51
CA LEU A 154 -5.78 -16.07 13.10
C LEU A 154 -4.65 -17.00 13.54
N CYS A 155 -3.41 -16.50 13.56
CA CYS A 155 -2.25 -17.24 14.06
C CYS A 155 -2.16 -17.28 15.59
N GLY A 156 -3.06 -16.60 16.31
CA GLY A 156 -3.02 -16.48 17.77
C GLY A 156 -1.81 -15.71 18.28
N MET A 157 -1.25 -14.81 17.45
CA MET A 157 -0.06 -14.02 17.75
C MET A 157 -0.42 -12.53 17.90
N GLU A 158 0.37 -11.83 18.71
CA GLU A 158 0.33 -10.35 18.70
C GLU A 158 0.90 -9.80 17.40
N ILE A 159 0.41 -8.62 16.97
CA ILE A 159 0.76 -8.03 15.68
C ILE A 159 2.27 -7.71 15.57
N VAL A 160 2.93 -7.28 16.65
CA VAL A 160 4.34 -6.90 16.59
C VAL A 160 5.27 -8.11 16.40
N PRO A 161 5.16 -9.21 17.17
CA PRO A 161 5.90 -10.44 16.90
C PRO A 161 5.60 -11.03 15.50
N TYR A 162 4.33 -11.04 15.08
CA TYR A 162 3.94 -11.52 13.74
C TYR A 162 4.63 -10.69 12.65
N PHE A 163 4.59 -9.37 12.75
CA PHE A 163 5.22 -8.46 11.80
C PHE A 163 6.73 -8.69 11.71
N MET A 164 7.43 -8.72 12.87
CA MET A 164 8.89 -8.83 12.90
C MET A 164 9.39 -10.19 12.43
N GLN A 165 8.71 -11.28 12.77
CA GLN A 165 9.19 -12.65 12.49
C GLN A 165 8.81 -13.12 11.09
N TYR A 166 7.65 -12.72 10.57
CA TYR A 166 7.12 -13.24 9.31
C TYR A 166 7.05 -12.18 8.22
N GLN A 167 6.51 -11.01 8.51
CA GLN A 167 6.31 -9.99 7.47
C GLN A 167 7.60 -9.27 7.07
N VAL A 168 8.44 -8.92 8.01
CA VAL A 168 9.70 -8.20 7.72
C VAL A 168 10.61 -9.02 6.79
N PRO A 169 10.92 -10.30 7.05
CA PRO A 169 11.75 -11.07 6.13
C PRO A 169 11.16 -11.22 4.73
N VAL A 170 9.87 -11.54 4.64
CA VAL A 170 9.18 -11.70 3.35
C VAL A 170 9.04 -10.35 2.63
N GLY A 171 8.68 -9.29 3.35
CA GLY A 171 8.54 -7.95 2.82
C GLY A 171 9.85 -7.41 2.27
N LEU A 172 10.96 -7.57 3.00
CA LEU A 172 12.29 -7.16 2.53
C LEU A 172 12.71 -7.93 1.27
N ALA A 173 12.50 -9.24 1.24
CA ALA A 173 12.79 -10.05 0.06
C ALA A 173 11.96 -9.58 -1.15
N THR A 174 10.67 -9.30 -0.95
CA THR A 174 9.76 -8.80 -1.99
C THR A 174 10.19 -7.42 -2.50
N VAL A 175 10.48 -6.49 -1.60
CA VAL A 175 10.90 -5.12 -1.96
C VAL A 175 12.23 -5.13 -2.72
N LEU A 176 13.20 -5.94 -2.29
CA LEU A 176 14.47 -6.08 -3.00
C LEU A 176 14.29 -6.71 -4.39
N THR A 177 13.46 -7.74 -4.50
CA THR A 177 13.14 -8.36 -5.79
C THR A 177 12.46 -7.35 -6.72
N LEU A 178 11.51 -6.56 -6.24
CA LEU A 178 10.86 -5.50 -7.02
C LEU A 178 11.87 -4.43 -7.46
N ALA A 179 12.77 -3.98 -6.58
CA ALA A 179 13.78 -2.99 -6.92
C ALA A 179 14.72 -3.49 -8.01
N ILE A 180 15.16 -4.74 -7.90
CA ILE A 180 16.01 -5.41 -8.92
C ILE A 180 15.23 -5.55 -10.23
N ALA A 181 13.98 -6.00 -10.17
CA ALA A 181 13.13 -6.14 -11.35
C ALA A 181 12.94 -4.78 -12.06
N HIS A 182 12.64 -3.71 -11.32
CA HIS A 182 12.52 -2.38 -11.89
C HIS A 182 13.83 -1.90 -12.52
N TYR A 183 14.96 -2.13 -11.88
CA TYR A 183 16.26 -1.77 -12.44
C TYR A 183 16.51 -2.44 -13.79
N PHE A 184 16.38 -3.77 -13.86
CA PHE A 184 16.71 -4.53 -15.06
C PHE A 184 15.62 -4.46 -16.14
N VAL A 185 14.36 -4.63 -15.77
CA VAL A 185 13.25 -4.71 -16.73
C VAL A 185 13.00 -3.34 -17.36
N GLN A 186 12.93 -2.28 -16.54
CA GLN A 186 12.68 -0.95 -17.08
C GLN A 186 13.86 -0.44 -17.91
N HIS A 187 15.08 -0.70 -17.48
CA HIS A 187 16.26 -0.36 -18.29
C HIS A 187 16.24 -1.06 -19.67
N ARG A 188 15.85 -2.34 -19.72
CA ARG A 188 15.73 -3.06 -20.99
C ARG A 188 14.57 -2.61 -21.85
N LEU A 189 13.43 -2.24 -21.25
CA LEU A 189 12.26 -1.76 -21.97
C LEU A 189 12.52 -0.38 -22.58
N ASP A 190 13.15 0.52 -21.83
CA ASP A 190 13.51 1.85 -22.29
C ASP A 190 14.54 1.82 -23.42
N LEU A 191 15.47 0.85 -23.41
CA LEU A 191 16.41 0.63 -24.53
C LEU A 191 15.71 0.15 -25.80
N LYS A 192 14.58 -0.56 -25.68
CA LYS A 192 13.79 -1.04 -26.82
C LYS A 192 12.84 0.02 -27.39
N ASN A 193 12.43 0.99 -26.58
CA ASN A 193 11.44 2.02 -26.94
C ASN A 193 12.00 3.44 -26.70
N PRO A 194 13.02 3.87 -27.46
CA PRO A 194 13.67 5.17 -27.24
C PRO A 194 12.73 6.37 -27.46
N ASP A 195 11.65 6.19 -28.22
CA ASP A 195 10.67 7.28 -28.51
C ASP A 195 9.90 7.72 -27.25
N GLU A 196 9.71 6.86 -26.26
CA GLU A 196 9.08 7.22 -24.99
C GLU A 196 9.98 8.09 -24.09
N LEU A 197 11.28 8.05 -24.30
CA LEU A 197 12.27 8.91 -23.62
C LEU A 197 12.26 10.34 -24.19
N ALA A 198 11.94 10.49 -25.49
CA ALA A 198 11.97 11.78 -26.19
C ALA A 198 10.77 12.70 -25.89
N GLY A 199 9.68 12.18 -25.33
CA GLY A 199 8.43 12.92 -25.08
C GLY A 199 8.39 13.68 -23.76
N THR A 200 9.40 14.46 -23.40
CA THR A 200 9.63 14.97 -22.03
C THR A 200 9.02 16.33 -21.65
N ASP A 201 8.06 16.87 -22.38
CA ASP A 201 7.39 18.09 -21.93
C ASP A 201 6.40 17.82 -20.77
N VAL A 202 6.96 17.76 -19.56
CA VAL A 202 6.22 17.53 -18.31
C VAL A 202 5.32 18.70 -17.94
N SER A 203 5.65 19.91 -18.42
CA SER A 203 4.90 21.14 -18.09
C SER A 203 3.50 21.21 -18.72
N ALA A 204 3.28 20.53 -19.85
CA ALA A 204 2.01 20.58 -20.57
C ALA A 204 0.94 19.60 -20.03
N SER A 205 1.33 18.60 -19.24
CA SER A 205 0.44 17.53 -18.77
C SER A 205 -0.02 17.64 -17.31
N MET A 206 0.48 18.62 -16.58
CA MET A 206 0.05 18.83 -15.18
C MET A 206 -1.28 19.59 -15.16
N THR A 207 -2.32 18.95 -14.65
CA THR A 207 -3.60 19.62 -14.33
C THR A 207 -3.41 20.68 -13.26
N LYS A 208 -4.25 21.74 -13.27
CA LYS A 208 -4.24 22.83 -12.26
C LYS A 208 -4.25 22.30 -10.82
N ASP A 209 -4.92 21.17 -10.58
CA ASP A 209 -4.98 20.52 -9.26
C ASP A 209 -3.63 19.93 -8.82
N GLN A 210 -2.81 19.48 -9.78
CA GLN A 210 -1.45 18.98 -9.50
C GLN A 210 -0.49 20.13 -9.21
N GLN A 211 -0.70 21.28 -9.83
CA GLN A 211 0.07 22.51 -9.54
C GLN A 211 -0.28 23.07 -8.15
N ALA A 212 -1.56 23.09 -7.79
CA ALA A 212 -2.02 23.48 -6.46
C ALA A 212 -1.48 22.55 -5.35
N ALA A 213 -1.34 21.25 -5.63
CA ALA A 213 -0.74 20.30 -4.68
C ALA A 213 0.79 20.50 -4.49
N GLN A 214 1.49 21.08 -5.49
CA GLN A 214 2.90 21.49 -5.32
C GLN A 214 3.06 22.77 -4.49
N GLU A 215 2.06 23.63 -4.51
CA GLU A 215 1.98 24.86 -3.71
C GLU A 215 1.42 24.66 -2.31
N ALA A 216 1.16 23.38 -1.91
CA ALA A 216 0.65 23.04 -0.57
C ALA A 216 1.46 23.72 0.54
N PRO A 217 0.79 24.17 1.61
CA PRO A 217 1.35 25.09 2.60
C PRO A 217 2.65 24.56 3.18
N LYS A 218 3.62 25.46 3.36
CA LYS A 218 4.86 25.18 4.09
C LYS A 218 4.50 24.59 5.45
N VAL A 219 5.00 23.39 5.72
CA VAL A 219 4.83 22.77 7.03
C VAL A 219 5.29 23.79 8.06
N PRO A 220 4.49 24.14 9.07
CA PRO A 220 4.93 25.05 10.13
C PRO A 220 6.24 24.53 10.73
N ALA A 221 7.19 25.42 11.01
CA ALA A 221 8.51 25.09 11.55
C ALA A 221 8.46 24.26 12.86
N PHE A 222 7.29 24.20 13.49
CA PHE A 222 7.03 23.40 14.68
C PHE A 222 7.04 21.88 14.43
N TYR A 223 6.95 21.43 13.17
CA TYR A 223 6.96 20.01 12.76
C TYR A 223 8.23 19.62 11.97
N ALA A 224 9.17 20.52 11.83
CA ALA A 224 10.48 20.31 11.23
C ALA A 224 11.55 20.10 12.32
#